data_7806df4e02de3e4b7c6e7d52dadcd6f2
#
_entry.id   7806df4e02de3e4b7c6e7d52dadcd6f2
#
_cell.length_a   1.000
_cell.length_b   1.000
_cell.length_c   1.000
_cell.angle_alpha   90.00
_cell.angle_beta   90.00
_cell.angle_gamma   90.00
#
_symmetry.space_group_name_H-M   'P 1'
#
loop_
_entity.id
_entity.type
_entity.pdbx_description
1 polymer ?
#
loop_
_entity_poly.entity_id
_entity_poly.type
_entity_poly.pdbx_seq_one_letter_code
_entity_poly.pdbx_strand_id
1 'polypeptide(L)'
;MTIRKAKITDVREIQKLIELSAKKGEMLSRSLSELYDNLRDYYVFQKEGQELIIGTCAMHICWEDLAEIRSLVVREEYSRRGIGTKLIEACLSEAISLGLYRIFALTYKPDFFRKFGFKVVDKTALPHKIWADCIKCVKFPECDEVAVVIAF
;
A
#
# COMPACT_ATOMS: atom_id res chain seq x y z
N MET A 1 17.24 -3.53 11.39
CA MET A 1 16.25 -3.34 10.31
C MET A 1 15.58 -2.01 10.48
N THR A 2 15.42 -1.27 9.39
CA THR A 2 14.99 0.13 9.45
C THR A 2 13.84 0.38 8.50
N ILE A 3 12.77 1.01 9.01
CA ILE A 3 11.73 1.59 8.17
C ILE A 3 12.11 3.05 7.92
N ARG A 4 12.01 3.47 6.67
CA ARG A 4 12.27 4.84 6.26
C ARG A 4 11.45 5.21 5.04
N LYS A 5 11.35 6.48 4.75
CA LYS A 5 10.76 6.95 3.49
C LYS A 5 11.65 6.54 2.32
N ALA A 6 11.03 6.22 1.20
CA ALA A 6 11.74 5.84 -0.01
C ALA A 6 12.55 7.00 -0.57
N LYS A 7 13.66 6.66 -1.19
CA LYS A 7 14.53 7.60 -1.92
C LYS A 7 14.49 7.30 -3.41
N ILE A 8 14.94 8.24 -4.22
CA ILE A 8 15.03 8.06 -5.68
C ILE A 8 15.74 6.75 -6.04
N THR A 9 16.79 6.41 -5.34
CA THR A 9 17.58 5.20 -5.59
C THR A 9 16.85 3.90 -5.28
N ASP A 10 15.73 3.95 -4.54
CA ASP A 10 14.95 2.76 -4.19
C ASP A 10 13.93 2.37 -5.26
N VAL A 11 13.62 3.25 -6.20
CA VAL A 11 12.48 3.08 -7.12
C VAL A 11 12.52 1.77 -7.88
N ARG A 12 13.67 1.40 -8.42
CA ARG A 12 13.77 0.17 -9.21
C ARG A 12 13.59 -1.09 -8.36
N GLU A 13 14.07 -1.07 -7.12
CA GLU A 13 13.85 -2.19 -6.20
C GLU A 13 12.38 -2.27 -5.75
N ILE A 14 11.74 -1.13 -5.54
CA ILE A 14 10.31 -1.07 -5.24
C ILE A 14 9.52 -1.69 -6.40
N GLN A 15 9.85 -1.32 -7.64
CA GLN A 15 9.19 -1.89 -8.81
C GLN A 15 9.33 -3.39 -8.87
N LYS A 16 10.52 -3.92 -8.61
CA LYS A 16 10.75 -5.37 -8.61
C LYS A 16 9.90 -6.08 -7.56
N LEU A 17 9.78 -5.51 -6.37
CA LEU A 17 8.92 -6.06 -5.31
C LEU A 17 7.46 -6.09 -5.75
N ILE A 18 6.95 -5.00 -6.30
CA ILE A 18 5.58 -4.91 -6.79
C ILE A 18 5.33 -5.93 -7.90
N GLU A 19 6.27 -6.07 -8.85
CA GLU A 19 6.15 -7.03 -9.94
C GLU A 19 6.06 -8.47 -9.46
N LEU A 20 6.77 -8.83 -8.40
CA LEU A 20 6.67 -10.17 -7.80
C LEU A 20 5.25 -10.48 -7.35
N SER A 21 4.58 -9.52 -6.70
CA SER A 21 3.19 -9.68 -6.27
C SER A 21 2.21 -9.56 -7.43
N ALA A 22 2.48 -8.70 -8.41
CA ALA A 22 1.64 -8.54 -9.59
C ALA A 22 1.58 -9.83 -10.41
N LYS A 23 2.69 -10.54 -10.53
CA LYS A 23 2.74 -11.83 -11.24
C LYS A 23 1.90 -12.90 -10.55
N LYS A 24 1.71 -12.79 -9.23
CA LYS A 24 0.84 -13.69 -8.47
C LYS A 24 -0.63 -13.25 -8.48
N GLY A 25 -0.94 -12.15 -9.17
CA GLY A 25 -2.30 -11.60 -9.21
C GLY A 25 -2.73 -10.89 -7.93
N GLU A 26 -1.81 -10.60 -7.02
CA GLU A 26 -2.12 -10.01 -5.72
C GLU A 26 -2.22 -8.48 -5.75
N MET A 27 -1.69 -7.85 -6.79
CA MET A 27 -1.77 -6.39 -6.97
C MET A 27 -1.49 -6.02 -8.42
N LEU A 28 -1.71 -4.75 -8.75
CA LEU A 28 -1.40 -4.20 -10.07
C LEU A 28 0.08 -3.85 -10.17
N SER A 29 0.63 -4.04 -11.38
CA SER A 29 1.93 -3.50 -11.74
C SER A 29 1.91 -1.98 -11.68
N ARG A 30 3.06 -1.39 -11.38
CA ARG A 30 3.28 0.06 -11.42
C ARG A 30 4.43 0.37 -12.35
N SER A 31 4.25 1.36 -13.23
CA SER A 31 5.34 1.83 -14.09
C SER A 31 6.38 2.60 -13.28
N LEU A 32 7.60 2.70 -13.81
CA LEU A 32 8.62 3.56 -13.19
C LEU A 32 8.14 5.00 -13.08
N SER A 33 7.46 5.50 -14.10
CA SER A 33 6.92 6.87 -14.09
C SER A 33 5.96 7.09 -12.93
N GLU A 34 5.02 6.17 -12.69
CA GLU A 34 4.10 6.26 -11.56
C GLU A 34 4.83 6.24 -10.23
N LEU A 35 5.87 5.41 -10.10
CA LEU A 35 6.65 5.33 -8.87
C LEU A 35 7.43 6.61 -8.61
N TYR A 36 8.02 7.21 -9.64
CA TYR A 36 8.70 8.49 -9.48
C TYR A 36 7.72 9.60 -9.11
N ASP A 37 6.56 9.64 -9.74
CA ASP A 37 5.54 10.66 -9.45
C ASP A 37 5.01 10.56 -8.01
N ASN A 38 4.91 9.36 -7.49
CA ASN A 38 4.32 9.09 -6.16
C ASN A 38 5.35 8.65 -5.12
N LEU A 39 6.62 8.89 -5.37
CA LEU A 39 7.70 8.39 -4.52
C LEU A 39 7.54 8.75 -3.04
N ARG A 40 7.04 9.94 -2.75
CA ARG A 40 6.87 10.41 -1.38
C ARG A 40 5.82 9.63 -0.59
N ASP A 41 4.97 8.88 -1.28
CA ASP A 41 3.96 8.03 -0.63
C ASP A 41 4.58 6.78 -0.01
N TYR A 42 5.78 6.37 -0.46
CA TYR A 42 6.34 5.07 -0.18
C TYR A 42 7.23 5.04 1.04
N TYR A 43 7.02 4.01 1.87
CA TYR A 43 7.95 3.56 2.89
C TYR A 43 8.64 2.30 2.41
N VAL A 44 9.87 2.12 2.84
CA VAL A 44 10.64 0.90 2.59
C VAL A 44 11.15 0.34 3.91
N PHE A 45 11.25 -0.97 3.97
CA PHE A 45 11.84 -1.70 5.07
C PHE A 45 13.18 -2.25 4.59
N GLN A 46 14.26 -1.74 5.14
CA GLN A 46 15.62 -2.06 4.71
C GLN A 46 16.27 -3.01 5.70
N LYS A 47 16.95 -4.02 5.17
CA LYS A 47 17.71 -4.95 5.99
C LYS A 47 18.93 -4.24 6.58
N GLU A 48 19.13 -4.43 7.89
CA GLU A 48 20.24 -3.81 8.62
C GLU A 48 21.59 -4.24 8.04
N GLY A 49 22.50 -3.26 7.87
CA GLY A 49 23.82 -3.52 7.35
C GLY A 49 23.90 -3.82 5.85
N GLN A 50 22.79 -3.74 5.14
CA GLN A 50 22.72 -3.99 3.70
C GLN A 50 21.81 -2.96 3.04
N GLU A 51 21.98 -2.78 1.73
CA GLU A 51 21.09 -1.92 0.94
C GLU A 51 19.83 -2.65 0.44
N LEU A 52 19.64 -3.89 0.89
CA LEU A 52 18.51 -4.70 0.45
C LEU A 52 17.19 -4.17 1.01
N ILE A 53 16.25 -3.88 0.11
CA ILE A 53 14.88 -3.53 0.44
C ILE A 53 14.08 -4.82 0.53
N ILE A 54 13.51 -5.12 1.69
CA ILE A 54 12.76 -6.36 1.92
C ILE A 54 11.25 -6.16 1.95
N GLY A 55 10.80 -4.92 2.03
CA GLY A 55 9.37 -4.62 1.98
C GLY A 55 9.10 -3.18 1.64
N THR A 56 7.89 -2.91 1.18
CA THR A 56 7.44 -1.56 0.86
C THR A 56 5.94 -1.45 1.07
N CYS A 57 5.48 -0.23 1.29
CA CYS A 57 4.07 0.12 1.38
C CYS A 57 3.90 1.60 1.07
N ALA A 58 2.81 1.95 0.43
CA ALA A 58 2.50 3.34 0.11
C ALA A 58 1.23 3.80 0.81
N MET A 59 1.22 5.07 1.20
CA MET A 59 0.01 5.76 1.62
C MET A 59 -0.20 6.93 0.68
N HIS A 60 -1.26 6.86 -0.12
CA HIS A 60 -1.57 7.85 -1.13
C HIS A 60 -2.74 8.73 -0.70
N ILE A 61 -2.53 10.03 -0.68
CA ILE A 61 -3.58 11.00 -0.33
C ILE A 61 -4.55 11.07 -1.50
N CYS A 62 -5.84 10.80 -1.23
CA CYS A 62 -6.90 10.83 -2.25
C CYS A 62 -7.75 12.08 -2.17
N TRP A 63 -7.99 12.59 -0.98
CA TRP A 63 -8.77 13.79 -0.72
C TRP A 63 -8.36 14.39 0.63
N GLU A 64 -8.95 15.50 1.01
CA GLU A 64 -8.60 16.20 2.26
C GLU A 64 -8.81 15.35 3.52
N ASP A 65 -9.65 14.33 3.44
CA ASP A 65 -10.02 13.46 4.55
C ASP A 65 -9.81 11.97 4.28
N LEU A 66 -9.15 11.62 3.18
CA LEU A 66 -9.08 10.22 2.73
C LEU A 66 -7.72 9.89 2.13
N ALA A 67 -7.17 8.77 2.55
CA ALA A 67 -5.96 8.21 1.96
C ALA A 67 -6.14 6.73 1.70
N GLU A 68 -5.32 6.20 0.81
CA GLU A 68 -5.28 4.78 0.47
C GLU A 68 -3.95 4.16 0.87
N ILE A 69 -4.00 3.01 1.53
CA ILE A 69 -2.84 2.14 1.70
C ILE A 69 -2.79 1.21 0.50
N ARG A 70 -1.68 1.20 -0.21
CA ARG A 70 -1.50 0.37 -1.39
C ARG A 70 -0.06 -0.09 -1.56
N SER A 71 0.15 -1.03 -2.47
CA SER A 71 1.48 -1.54 -2.82
C SER A 71 2.23 -2.15 -1.64
N LEU A 72 1.50 -2.80 -0.72
CA LEU A 72 2.12 -3.50 0.40
C LEU A 72 2.71 -4.82 -0.09
N VAL A 73 4.02 -4.92 -0.04
CA VAL A 73 4.76 -6.12 -0.45
C VAL A 73 5.87 -6.37 0.54
N VAL A 74 6.02 -7.63 0.95
CA VAL A 74 7.16 -8.10 1.74
C VAL A 74 7.76 -9.30 1.01
N ARG A 75 9.09 -9.35 0.89
CA ARG A 75 9.75 -10.51 0.28
C ARG A 75 9.34 -11.78 1.02
N GLU A 76 9.03 -12.82 0.27
CA GLU A 76 8.52 -14.07 0.83
C GLU A 76 9.46 -14.68 1.88
N GLU A 77 10.77 -14.58 1.67
CA GLU A 77 11.79 -15.07 2.61
C GLU A 77 11.71 -14.39 3.99
N TYR A 78 11.11 -13.22 4.04
CA TYR A 78 10.96 -12.41 5.26
C TYR A 78 9.53 -12.33 5.75
N SER A 79 8.61 -13.10 5.16
CA SER A 79 7.22 -13.10 5.57
C SER A 79 7.05 -13.64 7.00
N ARG A 80 5.92 -13.28 7.63
CA ARG A 80 5.55 -13.70 8.99
C ARG A 80 6.50 -13.22 10.09
N ARG A 81 7.23 -12.14 9.84
CA ARG A 81 8.13 -11.52 10.83
C ARG A 81 7.64 -10.17 11.32
N GLY A 82 6.40 -9.81 11.00
CA GLY A 82 5.80 -8.54 11.42
C GLY A 82 6.24 -7.34 10.60
N ILE A 83 6.90 -7.54 9.47
CA ILE A 83 7.37 -6.43 8.62
C ILE A 83 6.20 -5.69 8.00
N GLY A 84 5.21 -6.43 7.48
CA GLY A 84 3.98 -5.81 6.94
C GLY A 84 3.26 -4.97 7.98
N THR A 85 3.19 -5.46 9.21
CA THR A 85 2.61 -4.74 10.34
C THR A 85 3.33 -3.42 10.59
N LYS A 86 4.66 -3.43 10.60
CA LYS A 86 5.45 -2.22 10.82
C LYS A 86 5.28 -1.21 9.69
N LEU A 87 5.17 -1.68 8.45
CA LEU A 87 4.93 -0.81 7.30
C LEU A 87 3.55 -0.15 7.38
N ILE A 88 2.51 -0.91 7.73
CA ILE A 88 1.17 -0.36 7.93
C ILE A 88 1.17 0.67 9.06
N GLU A 89 1.80 0.36 10.18
CA GLU A 89 1.88 1.29 11.31
C GLU A 89 2.57 2.60 10.93
N ALA A 90 3.62 2.53 10.12
CA ALA A 90 4.30 3.73 9.63
C ALA A 90 3.36 4.59 8.76
N CYS A 91 2.60 3.95 7.88
CA CYS A 91 1.62 4.64 7.04
C CYS A 91 0.50 5.28 7.86
N LEU A 92 -0.03 4.56 8.86
CA LEU A 92 -1.09 5.09 9.72
C LEU A 92 -0.57 6.27 10.56
N SER A 93 0.65 6.17 11.06
CA SER A 93 1.28 7.26 11.80
C SER A 93 1.44 8.52 10.94
N GLU A 94 1.88 8.36 9.69
CA GLU A 94 1.99 9.47 8.74
C GLU A 94 0.64 10.11 8.49
N ALA A 95 -0.40 9.30 8.27
CA ALA A 95 -1.76 9.79 8.04
C ALA A 95 -2.26 10.63 9.20
N ILE A 96 -2.06 10.17 10.43
CA ILE A 96 -2.44 10.90 11.64
C ILE A 96 -1.68 12.22 11.71
N SER A 97 -0.37 12.21 11.44
CA SER A 97 0.46 13.42 11.45
C SER A 97 -0.02 14.46 10.44
N LEU A 98 -0.54 14.01 9.30
CA LEU A 98 -1.06 14.89 8.25
C LEU A 98 -2.49 15.36 8.51
N GLY A 99 -3.16 14.84 9.54
CA GLY A 99 -4.53 15.20 9.84
C GLY A 99 -5.57 14.42 9.05
N LEU A 100 -5.17 13.33 8.40
CA LEU A 100 -6.09 12.43 7.72
C LEU A 100 -6.75 11.53 8.75
N TYR A 101 -8.06 11.35 8.67
CA TYR A 101 -8.79 10.54 9.66
C TYR A 101 -9.53 9.35 9.04
N ARG A 102 -9.53 9.20 7.73
CA ARG A 102 -10.08 8.02 7.05
C ARG A 102 -9.04 7.44 6.11
N ILE A 103 -8.84 6.14 6.23
CA ILE A 103 -7.88 5.42 5.40
C ILE A 103 -8.54 4.14 4.91
N PHE A 104 -8.40 3.86 3.62
CA PHE A 104 -8.94 2.64 3.04
C PHE A 104 -7.85 1.84 2.34
N ALA A 105 -8.15 0.58 2.07
CA ALA A 105 -7.35 -0.29 1.21
C ALA A 105 -8.27 -1.20 0.42
N LEU A 106 -7.83 -1.57 -0.77
CA LEU A 106 -8.45 -2.63 -1.55
C LEU A 106 -7.53 -3.84 -1.46
N THR A 107 -8.05 -4.96 -0.98
CA THR A 107 -7.20 -6.09 -0.60
C THR A 107 -7.88 -7.43 -0.84
N TYR A 108 -7.06 -8.47 -1.06
CA TYR A 108 -7.49 -9.86 -1.00
C TYR A 108 -7.35 -10.45 0.40
N LYS A 109 -6.79 -9.69 1.36
CA LYS A 109 -6.48 -10.17 2.71
C LYS A 109 -7.12 -9.26 3.77
N PRO A 110 -8.47 -9.19 3.82
CA PRO A 110 -9.14 -8.29 4.77
C PRO A 110 -8.81 -8.62 6.23
N ASP A 111 -8.57 -9.89 6.57
CA ASP A 111 -8.26 -10.29 7.94
C ASP A 111 -6.95 -9.68 8.44
N PHE A 112 -5.97 -9.50 7.55
CA PHE A 112 -4.73 -8.81 7.91
C PHE A 112 -5.02 -7.37 8.35
N PHE A 113 -5.88 -6.66 7.61
CA PHE A 113 -6.23 -5.27 7.93
C PHE A 113 -7.12 -5.16 9.17
N ARG A 114 -7.96 -6.15 9.44
CA ARG A 114 -8.81 -6.16 10.64
C ARG A 114 -8.00 -6.07 11.92
N LYS A 115 -6.79 -6.58 11.94
CA LYS A 115 -5.89 -6.51 13.11
C LYS A 115 -5.58 -5.07 13.52
N PHE A 116 -5.65 -4.12 12.58
CA PHE A 116 -5.39 -2.72 12.84
C PHE A 116 -6.67 -1.91 13.13
N GLY A 117 -7.82 -2.56 13.07
CA GLY A 117 -9.11 -1.89 13.29
C GLY A 117 -9.84 -1.51 12.00
N PHE A 118 -9.35 -1.92 10.85
CA PHE A 118 -10.07 -1.72 9.60
C PHE A 118 -11.33 -2.59 9.57
N LYS A 119 -12.38 -2.05 8.95
CA LYS A 119 -13.65 -2.76 8.77
C LYS A 119 -13.93 -2.93 7.29
N VAL A 120 -14.51 -4.07 6.91
CA VAL A 120 -14.96 -4.31 5.56
C VAL A 120 -16.15 -3.41 5.24
N VAL A 121 -16.11 -2.74 4.10
CA VAL A 121 -17.19 -1.89 3.63
C VAL A 121 -17.52 -2.26 2.18
N ASP A 122 -18.71 -1.87 1.73
CA ASP A 122 -19.06 -1.99 0.32
C ASP A 122 -18.21 -1.00 -0.49
N LYS A 123 -17.74 -1.43 -1.66
CA LYS A 123 -16.94 -0.56 -2.53
C LYS A 123 -17.67 0.72 -2.93
N THR A 124 -19.00 0.67 -3.00
CA THR A 124 -19.82 1.85 -3.31
C THR A 124 -19.75 2.93 -2.24
N ALA A 125 -19.27 2.60 -1.04
CA ALA A 125 -19.04 3.58 0.03
C ALA A 125 -17.82 4.47 -0.23
N LEU A 126 -16.96 4.11 -1.20
CA LEU A 126 -15.79 4.89 -1.56
C LEU A 126 -16.16 5.99 -2.55
N PRO A 127 -15.48 7.17 -2.48
CA PRO A 127 -15.77 8.27 -3.41
C PRO A 127 -15.53 7.91 -4.87
N HIS A 128 -16.25 8.57 -5.77
CA HIS A 128 -16.10 8.37 -7.21
C HIS A 128 -14.69 8.54 -7.74
N LYS A 129 -13.88 9.37 -7.10
CA LYS A 129 -12.48 9.57 -7.47
C LYS A 129 -11.69 8.26 -7.46
N ILE A 130 -12.01 7.38 -6.53
CA ILE A 130 -11.38 6.07 -6.42
C ILE A 130 -11.73 5.21 -7.64
N TRP A 131 -12.97 5.31 -8.12
CA TRP A 131 -13.45 4.54 -9.27
C TRP A 131 -12.71 4.91 -10.57
N ALA A 132 -12.18 6.12 -10.69
CA ALA A 132 -11.40 6.52 -11.85
C ALA A 132 -10.15 5.65 -12.01
N ASP A 133 -9.50 5.30 -10.90
CA ASP A 133 -8.36 4.39 -10.92
C ASP A 133 -8.79 2.95 -11.20
N CYS A 134 -9.94 2.53 -10.65
CA CYS A 134 -10.49 1.19 -10.90
C CYS A 134 -10.84 0.97 -12.36
N ILE A 135 -11.35 1.98 -13.05
CA ILE A 135 -11.68 1.89 -14.48
C ILE A 135 -10.44 1.56 -15.32
N LYS A 136 -9.27 2.04 -14.90
CA LYS A 136 -7.99 1.77 -15.58
C LYS A 136 -7.42 0.40 -15.23
N CYS A 137 -7.99 -0.28 -14.24
CA CYS A 137 -7.51 -1.57 -13.78
C CYS A 137 -7.94 -2.67 -14.73
N VAL A 138 -7.02 -3.60 -15.04
CA VAL A 138 -7.31 -4.75 -15.91
C VAL A 138 -8.37 -5.68 -15.31
N LYS A 139 -8.64 -5.60 -14.02
CA LYS A 139 -9.64 -6.41 -13.33
C LYS A 139 -11.04 -5.78 -13.36
N PHE A 140 -11.16 -4.52 -13.77
CA PHE A 140 -12.44 -3.84 -13.84
C PHE A 140 -13.30 -4.43 -14.99
N PRO A 141 -14.62 -4.63 -14.82
CA PRO A 141 -15.43 -4.37 -13.62
C PRO A 141 -15.52 -5.54 -12.63
N GLU A 142 -14.81 -6.63 -12.87
CA GLU A 142 -14.91 -7.88 -12.11
C GLU A 142 -13.86 -7.99 -11.00
N CYS A 143 -13.41 -6.85 -10.48
CA CYS A 143 -12.46 -6.84 -9.37
C CYS A 143 -13.08 -7.47 -8.12
N ASP A 144 -12.44 -8.50 -7.60
CA ASP A 144 -12.86 -9.26 -6.43
C ASP A 144 -12.15 -8.84 -5.14
N GLU A 145 -11.36 -7.77 -5.18
CA GLU A 145 -10.75 -7.22 -3.97
C GLU A 145 -11.81 -6.68 -3.02
N VAL A 146 -11.51 -6.78 -1.73
CA VAL A 146 -12.38 -6.31 -0.66
C VAL A 146 -11.93 -4.93 -0.21
N ALA A 147 -12.88 -4.02 -0.01
CA ALA A 147 -12.61 -2.69 0.52
C ALA A 147 -12.65 -2.72 2.05
N VAL A 148 -11.63 -2.18 2.68
CA VAL A 148 -11.55 -2.04 4.14
C VAL A 148 -11.25 -0.59 4.48
N VAL A 149 -11.83 -0.08 5.56
CA VAL A 149 -11.68 1.32 6.00
C VAL A 149 -11.43 1.37 7.50
N ILE A 150 -10.54 2.26 7.91
CA ILE A 150 -10.37 2.66 9.30
C ILE A 150 -10.63 4.17 9.41
N ALA A 151 -11.28 4.59 10.49
CA ALA A 151 -11.49 6.00 10.81
C ALA A 151 -10.96 6.26 12.23
N PHE A 152 -10.32 7.39 12.39
CA PHE A 152 -9.78 7.78 13.69
C PHE A 152 -10.67 8.82 14.37
#